data_68847f752dbe6fb43526c2380f89aff0
#
_entry.id   68847f752dbe6fb43526c2380f89aff0
#
_cell.length_a   1.000
_cell.length_b   1.000
_cell.length_c   1.000
_cell.angle_alpha   90.00
_cell.angle_beta   90.00
_cell.angle_gamma   90.00
#
_symmetry.space_group_name_H-M   'P 1'
#
loop_
_entity.id
_entity.type
_entity.pdbx_description
1 polymer ?
#
loop_
_entity_poly.entity_id
_entity_poly.type
_entity_poly.pdbx_seq_one_letter_code
_entity_poly.pdbx_strand_id
1 'polypeptide(L)'
;ERVISTRDAYPPSVMPEHVIVIGSGVTGVEFVHMFESMGAQVTLVVSRQQVLPQKDPEVAAALEEDFLRRGVKLFKGARAESIVREGNEVIVSCDDGRIARGSHALLAIGSVPNSDGLCLDDVGVQTDHGYVPVNNHMQSNIPHIYAAGDLSGRLPLSSVATMQGRKIAEHAMGLTARGNDRQIDYDKAASAIFTEPEIADVGLAEIDAFAEGRKVRVTKVPVSYTHLRAHET
;
A
#
# COMPACT_ATOMS: atom_id res chain seq x y z
N GLU A 1 13.76 -16.94 -11.65
CA GLU A 1 14.64 -16.21 -10.73
C GLU A 1 14.08 -16.22 -9.33
N ARG A 2 14.98 -16.07 -8.31
CA ARG A 2 14.61 -16.22 -6.89
C ARG A 2 14.49 -14.86 -6.16
N VAL A 3 14.94 -13.80 -6.77
CA VAL A 3 14.65 -12.43 -6.34
C VAL A 3 13.58 -11.93 -7.26
N ILE A 4 12.40 -11.66 -6.71
CA ILE A 4 11.18 -11.38 -7.47
C ILE A 4 10.59 -10.02 -7.09
N SER A 5 9.94 -9.39 -8.03
CA SER A 5 9.11 -8.22 -7.81
C SER A 5 7.66 -8.63 -7.48
N THR A 6 6.84 -7.68 -7.11
CA THR A 6 5.40 -7.92 -6.90
C THR A 6 4.69 -8.40 -8.16
N ARG A 7 5.16 -7.99 -9.33
CA ARG A 7 4.64 -8.47 -10.62
C ARG A 7 4.91 -9.96 -10.84
N ASP A 8 6.08 -10.45 -10.44
CA ASP A 8 6.47 -11.86 -10.58
C ASP A 8 5.82 -12.74 -9.50
N ALA A 9 5.38 -12.14 -8.41
CA ALA A 9 4.80 -12.83 -7.27
C ALA A 9 3.29 -13.07 -7.40
N TYR A 10 2.62 -12.50 -8.41
CA TYR A 10 1.16 -12.61 -8.55
C TYR A 10 0.74 -12.89 -10.00
N PRO A 11 0.40 -14.14 -10.33
CA PRO A 11 0.65 -15.36 -9.55
C PRO A 11 2.13 -15.76 -9.59
N PRO A 12 2.67 -16.39 -8.53
CA PRO A 12 4.03 -16.87 -8.55
C PRO A 12 4.17 -18.06 -9.52
N SER A 13 5.25 -18.09 -10.29
CA SER A 13 5.54 -19.19 -11.23
C SER A 13 5.88 -20.49 -10.50
N VAL A 14 6.47 -20.38 -9.31
CA VAL A 14 6.80 -21.46 -8.40
C VAL A 14 6.46 -21.01 -6.99
N MET A 15 5.77 -21.87 -6.24
CA MET A 15 5.46 -21.58 -4.84
C MET A 15 6.74 -21.59 -4.00
N PRO A 16 7.10 -20.47 -3.33
CA PRO A 16 8.24 -20.43 -2.43
C PRO A 16 8.04 -21.37 -1.23
N GLU A 17 9.11 -22.06 -0.81
CA GLU A 17 9.11 -22.76 0.47
C GLU A 17 9.28 -21.79 1.64
N HIS A 18 10.18 -20.82 1.47
CA HIS A 18 10.41 -19.73 2.40
C HIS A 18 10.66 -18.44 1.62
N VAL A 19 9.80 -17.44 1.81
CA VAL A 19 9.95 -16.13 1.18
C VAL A 19 10.41 -15.08 2.20
N ILE A 20 11.41 -14.29 1.79
CA ILE A 20 11.87 -13.13 2.55
C ILE A 20 11.22 -11.91 1.91
N VAL A 21 10.23 -11.31 2.57
CA VAL A 21 9.56 -10.10 2.10
C VAL A 21 10.32 -8.88 2.61
N ILE A 22 10.76 -8.01 1.69
CA ILE A 22 11.50 -6.79 2.02
C ILE A 22 10.57 -5.59 1.80
N GLY A 23 10.22 -4.92 2.89
CA GLY A 23 9.28 -3.81 2.92
C GLY A 23 7.97 -4.16 3.64
N SER A 24 7.56 -3.30 4.55
CA SER A 24 6.44 -3.51 5.48
C SER A 24 5.28 -2.53 5.28
N GLY A 25 5.19 -1.92 4.10
CA GLY A 25 4.00 -1.18 3.68
C GLY A 25 2.83 -2.11 3.35
N VAL A 26 1.73 -1.54 2.85
CA VAL A 26 0.49 -2.29 2.50
C VAL A 26 0.82 -3.50 1.63
N THR A 27 1.50 -3.29 0.53
CA THR A 27 1.90 -4.38 -0.39
C THR A 27 2.69 -5.48 0.31
N GLY A 28 3.66 -5.11 1.14
CA GLY A 28 4.50 -6.09 1.85
C GLY A 28 3.70 -6.96 2.80
N VAL A 29 2.83 -6.37 3.62
CA VAL A 29 2.04 -7.14 4.60
C VAL A 29 0.96 -8.02 3.93
N GLU A 30 0.39 -7.57 2.81
CA GLU A 30 -0.54 -8.38 2.02
C GLU A 30 0.14 -9.60 1.39
N PHE A 31 1.37 -9.44 0.87
CA PHE A 31 2.16 -10.58 0.38
C PHE A 31 2.62 -11.51 1.51
N VAL A 32 2.94 -10.99 2.69
CA VAL A 32 3.19 -11.84 3.89
C VAL A 32 1.97 -12.70 4.18
N HIS A 33 0.79 -12.08 4.26
CA HIS A 33 -0.47 -12.79 4.49
C HIS A 33 -0.72 -13.84 3.39
N MET A 34 -0.56 -13.47 2.13
CA MET A 34 -0.80 -14.36 0.99
C MET A 34 0.11 -15.60 1.05
N PHE A 35 1.42 -15.39 1.13
CA PHE A 35 2.37 -16.52 1.10
C PHE A 35 2.26 -17.42 2.32
N GLU A 36 2.07 -16.84 3.51
CA GLU A 36 1.88 -17.60 4.73
C GLU A 36 0.58 -18.42 4.66
N SER A 37 -0.52 -17.84 4.21
CA SER A 37 -1.80 -18.55 4.03
C SER A 37 -1.73 -19.65 2.97
N MET A 38 -0.81 -19.55 2.02
CA MET A 38 -0.52 -20.59 1.03
C MET A 38 0.46 -21.65 1.55
N GLY A 39 0.94 -21.54 2.79
CA GLY A 39 1.79 -22.53 3.46
C GLY A 39 3.29 -22.28 3.34
N ALA A 40 3.73 -21.15 2.80
CA ALA A 40 5.14 -20.79 2.80
C ALA A 40 5.59 -20.31 4.19
N GLN A 41 6.84 -20.57 4.55
CA GLN A 41 7.47 -19.83 5.63
C GLN A 41 7.73 -18.40 5.19
N VAL A 42 7.57 -17.43 6.10
CA VAL A 42 7.78 -16.02 5.77
C VAL A 42 8.70 -15.33 6.78
N THR A 43 9.66 -14.57 6.26
CA THR A 43 10.42 -13.58 7.04
C THR A 43 10.14 -12.21 6.47
N LEU A 44 9.66 -11.26 7.29
CA LEU A 44 9.42 -9.89 6.90
C LEU A 44 10.53 -8.98 7.44
N VAL A 45 11.21 -8.28 6.54
CA VAL A 45 12.22 -7.26 6.88
C VAL A 45 11.55 -5.90 6.94
N VAL A 46 11.55 -5.31 8.12
CA VAL A 46 10.86 -4.06 8.48
C VAL A 46 11.88 -2.99 8.82
N SER A 47 12.09 -2.03 7.95
CA SER A 47 13.07 -0.95 8.18
C SER A 47 12.67 0.04 9.28
N ARG A 48 11.42 -0.01 9.72
CA ARG A 48 10.86 0.81 10.80
C ARG A 48 10.64 -0.03 12.07
N GLN A 49 10.17 0.62 13.13
CA GLN A 49 9.87 -0.08 14.40
C GLN A 49 8.54 -0.82 14.39
N GLN A 50 7.72 -0.62 13.36
CA GLN A 50 6.43 -1.29 13.17
C GLN A 50 6.18 -1.60 11.69
N VAL A 51 5.33 -2.58 11.43
CA VAL A 51 4.71 -2.78 10.11
C VAL A 51 3.73 -1.62 9.84
N LEU A 52 3.38 -1.39 8.58
CA LEU A 52 2.45 -0.33 8.21
C LEU A 52 2.81 1.02 8.86
N PRO A 53 3.98 1.59 8.59
CA PRO A 53 4.53 2.72 9.35
C PRO A 53 3.68 3.99 9.30
N GLN A 54 2.71 4.07 8.39
CA GLN A 54 1.77 5.18 8.23
C GLN A 54 0.42 4.91 8.91
N LYS A 55 0.24 3.75 9.54
CA LYS A 55 -1.00 3.39 10.24
C LYS A 55 -0.83 3.53 11.74
N ASP A 56 -1.96 3.57 12.44
CA ASP A 56 -1.99 3.69 13.88
C ASP A 56 -1.18 2.56 14.54
N PRO A 57 -0.34 2.85 15.55
CA PRO A 57 0.49 1.84 16.21
C PRO A 57 -0.27 0.66 16.80
N GLU A 58 -1.50 0.86 17.28
CA GLU A 58 -2.32 -0.24 17.79
C GLU A 58 -2.80 -1.18 16.68
N VAL A 59 -3.16 -0.61 15.51
CA VAL A 59 -3.53 -1.40 14.33
C VAL A 59 -2.34 -2.21 13.83
N ALA A 60 -1.17 -1.57 13.75
CA ALA A 60 0.07 -2.24 13.38
C ALA A 60 0.44 -3.36 14.35
N ALA A 61 0.32 -3.12 15.67
CA ALA A 61 0.61 -4.11 16.70
C ALA A 61 -0.32 -5.33 16.61
N ALA A 62 -1.61 -5.13 16.35
CA ALA A 62 -2.55 -6.24 16.19
C ALA A 62 -2.19 -7.14 15.00
N LEU A 63 -1.75 -6.55 13.87
CA LEU A 63 -1.29 -7.33 12.72
C LEU A 63 0.03 -8.05 13.01
N GLU A 64 0.98 -7.39 13.69
CA GLU A 64 2.26 -8.01 14.09
C GLU A 64 2.03 -9.21 15.01
N GLU A 65 1.13 -9.11 15.98
CA GLU A 65 0.78 -10.19 16.89
C GLU A 65 0.20 -11.39 16.12
N ASP A 66 -0.68 -11.17 15.16
CA ASP A 66 -1.21 -12.23 14.31
C ASP A 66 -0.11 -12.87 13.47
N PHE A 67 0.75 -12.11 12.83
CA PHE A 67 1.87 -12.62 12.05
C PHE A 67 2.80 -13.49 12.91
N LEU A 68 3.16 -13.03 14.09
CA LEU A 68 3.99 -13.81 15.02
C LEU A 68 3.31 -15.10 15.46
N ARG A 69 2.01 -15.09 15.76
CA ARG A 69 1.21 -16.24 16.13
C ARG A 69 1.17 -17.29 15.00
N ARG A 70 1.16 -16.83 13.74
CA ARG A 70 1.19 -17.67 12.53
C ARG A 70 2.60 -18.12 12.14
N GLY A 71 3.64 -17.71 12.88
CA GLY A 71 5.02 -18.15 12.69
C GLY A 71 5.83 -17.30 11.71
N VAL A 72 5.31 -16.14 11.30
CA VAL A 72 6.09 -15.17 10.51
C VAL A 72 7.22 -14.60 11.35
N LYS A 73 8.44 -14.55 10.79
CA LYS A 73 9.58 -13.92 11.44
C LYS A 73 9.63 -12.44 11.10
N LEU A 74 9.65 -11.58 12.12
CA LEU A 74 9.73 -10.13 11.94
C LEU A 74 11.14 -9.61 12.28
N PHE A 75 11.84 -9.03 11.30
CA PHE A 75 13.11 -8.32 11.48
C PHE A 75 12.84 -6.82 11.55
N LYS A 76 12.32 -6.37 12.70
CA LYS A 76 11.97 -4.96 12.94
C LYS A 76 13.20 -4.10 13.20
N GLY A 77 13.18 -2.87 12.70
CA GLY A 77 14.29 -1.93 12.80
C GLY A 77 15.50 -2.33 11.94
N ALA A 78 15.33 -3.24 10.99
CA ALA A 78 16.39 -3.73 10.12
C ALA A 78 16.14 -3.32 8.66
N ARG A 79 17.15 -2.82 8.01
CA ARG A 79 17.12 -2.51 6.59
C ARG A 79 17.94 -3.55 5.81
N ALA A 80 17.36 -4.12 4.77
CA ALA A 80 18.10 -4.99 3.86
C ALA A 80 19.17 -4.18 3.12
N GLU A 81 20.43 -4.61 3.20
CA GLU A 81 21.58 -3.99 2.52
C GLU A 81 22.00 -4.77 1.28
N SER A 82 21.89 -6.08 1.35
CA SER A 82 22.28 -6.93 0.22
C SER A 82 21.40 -8.14 0.08
N ILE A 83 21.27 -8.62 -1.15
CA ILE A 83 20.58 -9.84 -1.51
C ILE A 83 21.54 -10.64 -2.39
N VAL A 84 21.92 -11.82 -1.94
CA VAL A 84 22.83 -12.73 -2.66
C VAL A 84 22.12 -14.05 -2.90
N ARG A 85 22.25 -14.60 -4.10
CA ARG A 85 21.81 -15.96 -4.42
C ARG A 85 22.98 -16.91 -4.31
N GLU A 86 22.81 -17.94 -3.50
CA GLU A 86 23.74 -19.07 -3.37
C GLU A 86 23.03 -20.38 -3.75
N GLY A 87 23.24 -20.86 -4.96
CA GLY A 87 22.57 -22.06 -5.46
C GLY A 87 21.03 -21.90 -5.50
N ASN A 88 20.36 -22.64 -4.63
CA ASN A 88 18.91 -22.63 -4.49
C ASN A 88 18.40 -21.75 -3.33
N GLU A 89 19.28 -21.08 -2.64
CA GLU A 89 18.97 -20.22 -1.50
C GLU A 89 19.19 -18.74 -1.86
N VAL A 90 18.41 -17.87 -1.23
CA VAL A 90 18.59 -16.42 -1.22
C VAL A 90 18.96 -16.00 0.19
N ILE A 91 19.99 -15.19 0.30
CA ILE A 91 20.49 -14.64 1.55
C ILE A 91 20.29 -13.13 1.53
N VAL A 92 19.56 -12.63 2.51
CA VAL A 92 19.36 -11.18 2.72
C VAL A 92 20.13 -10.78 3.98
N SER A 93 21.10 -9.89 3.83
CA SER A 93 21.85 -9.33 4.95
C SER A 93 21.28 -7.95 5.31
N CYS A 94 21.12 -7.70 6.60
CA CYS A 94 20.58 -6.45 7.12
C CYS A 94 21.69 -5.60 7.76
N ASP A 95 21.44 -4.28 7.86
CA ASP A 95 22.36 -3.26 8.41
C ASP A 95 22.72 -3.47 9.89
N ASP A 96 21.91 -4.22 10.61
CA ASP A 96 22.14 -4.57 12.01
C ASP A 96 22.83 -5.93 12.22
N GLY A 97 23.28 -6.56 11.15
CA GLY A 97 23.98 -7.84 11.14
C GLY A 97 23.06 -9.06 11.13
N ARG A 98 21.73 -8.91 11.18
CA ARG A 98 20.81 -10.04 11.00
C ARG A 98 20.85 -10.54 9.56
N ILE A 99 20.70 -11.84 9.40
CA ILE A 99 20.69 -12.51 8.09
C ILE A 99 19.42 -13.36 7.99
N ALA A 100 18.66 -13.15 6.92
CA ALA A 100 17.55 -14.02 6.56
C ALA A 100 17.97 -14.93 5.40
N ARG A 101 17.59 -16.22 5.49
CA ARG A 101 17.81 -17.22 4.44
C ARG A 101 16.47 -17.80 4.00
N GLY A 102 16.29 -17.95 2.71
CA GLY A 102 15.04 -18.47 2.17
C GLY A 102 15.18 -18.95 0.73
N SER A 103 14.13 -19.52 0.18
CA SER A 103 14.11 -19.95 -1.22
C SER A 103 13.94 -18.78 -2.20
N HIS A 104 13.26 -17.72 -1.76
CA HIS A 104 13.00 -16.53 -2.56
C HIS A 104 13.07 -15.25 -1.71
N ALA A 105 13.34 -14.10 -2.36
CA ALA A 105 13.17 -12.77 -1.79
C ALA A 105 12.20 -11.96 -2.65
N LEU A 106 11.21 -11.31 -2.02
CA LEU A 106 10.25 -10.43 -2.65
C LEU A 106 10.56 -8.98 -2.29
N LEU A 107 10.70 -8.12 -3.30
CA LEU A 107 10.87 -6.69 -3.13
C LEU A 107 9.50 -6.00 -3.10
N ALA A 108 9.11 -5.47 -1.93
CA ALA A 108 7.89 -4.71 -1.69
C ALA A 108 8.20 -3.30 -1.13
N ILE A 109 9.23 -2.65 -1.68
CA ILE A 109 9.83 -1.40 -1.17
C ILE A 109 9.25 -0.13 -1.78
N GLY A 110 8.16 -0.23 -2.48
CA GLY A 110 7.45 0.86 -3.14
C GLY A 110 7.07 0.52 -4.57
N SER A 111 6.34 1.44 -5.19
CA SER A 111 5.91 1.33 -6.58
C SER A 111 6.39 2.54 -7.37
N VAL A 112 6.63 2.33 -8.65
CA VAL A 112 6.98 3.36 -9.62
C VAL A 112 5.83 3.45 -10.62
N PRO A 113 5.37 4.65 -11.01
CA PRO A 113 4.31 4.78 -11.98
C PRO A 113 4.75 4.22 -13.35
N ASN A 114 3.84 3.56 -14.04
CA ASN A 114 4.09 2.93 -15.34
C ASN A 114 3.90 3.98 -16.46
N SER A 115 4.70 5.04 -16.43
CA SER A 115 4.66 6.15 -17.39
C SER A 115 5.63 6.00 -18.56
N ASP A 116 6.60 5.11 -18.44
CA ASP A 116 7.54 4.83 -19.51
C ASP A 116 6.83 4.37 -20.78
N GLY A 117 7.23 4.90 -21.93
CA GLY A 117 6.63 4.54 -23.23
C GLY A 117 5.29 5.23 -23.54
N LEU A 118 4.78 6.11 -22.67
CA LEU A 118 3.59 6.93 -22.98
C LEU A 118 3.91 8.18 -23.80
N CYS A 119 5.19 8.42 -24.13
CA CYS A 119 5.65 9.57 -24.90
C CYS A 119 5.15 10.92 -24.32
N LEU A 120 5.11 11.04 -23.00
CA LEU A 120 4.57 12.20 -22.31
C LEU A 120 5.36 13.49 -22.61
N ASP A 121 6.67 13.36 -22.70
CA ASP A 121 7.56 14.49 -23.03
C ASP A 121 7.33 15.00 -24.45
N ASP A 122 7.00 14.11 -25.40
CA ASP A 122 6.77 14.46 -26.81
C ASP A 122 5.55 15.37 -26.96
N VAL A 123 4.59 15.28 -26.06
CA VAL A 123 3.37 16.11 -26.04
C VAL A 123 3.43 17.20 -24.99
N GLY A 124 4.58 17.39 -24.31
CA GLY A 124 4.83 18.44 -23.33
C GLY A 124 4.13 18.25 -21.98
N VAL A 125 3.72 17.01 -21.65
CA VAL A 125 3.18 16.68 -20.32
C VAL A 125 4.32 16.62 -19.32
N GLN A 126 4.22 17.42 -18.26
CA GLN A 126 5.20 17.41 -17.17
C GLN A 126 5.01 16.18 -16.28
N THR A 127 6.13 15.59 -15.87
CA THR A 127 6.15 14.48 -14.92
C THR A 127 7.02 14.82 -13.70
N ASP A 128 6.67 14.25 -12.56
CA ASP A 128 7.44 14.31 -11.32
C ASP A 128 7.70 12.87 -10.84
N HIS A 129 8.95 12.41 -10.90
CA HIS A 129 9.32 11.01 -10.61
C HIS A 129 8.46 9.97 -11.36
N GLY A 130 8.06 10.28 -12.60
CA GLY A 130 7.19 9.45 -13.43
C GLY A 130 5.69 9.64 -13.18
N TYR A 131 5.27 10.31 -12.12
CA TYR A 131 3.89 10.70 -11.91
C TYR A 131 3.51 11.90 -12.78
N VAL A 132 2.25 11.98 -13.18
CA VAL A 132 1.68 13.15 -13.88
C VAL A 132 0.96 14.03 -12.86
N PRO A 133 1.54 15.18 -12.47
CA PRO A 133 0.87 16.12 -11.59
C PRO A 133 -0.45 16.62 -12.19
N VAL A 134 -1.51 16.63 -11.39
CA VAL A 134 -2.84 17.03 -11.84
C VAL A 134 -3.46 18.09 -10.92
N ASN A 135 -4.31 18.93 -11.50
CA ASN A 135 -5.13 19.85 -10.74
C ASN A 135 -6.37 19.16 -10.13
N ASN A 136 -7.28 19.91 -9.54
CA ASN A 136 -8.49 19.38 -8.91
C ASN A 136 -9.51 18.76 -9.89
N HIS A 137 -9.35 19.00 -11.19
CA HIS A 137 -10.13 18.38 -12.27
C HIS A 137 -9.41 17.22 -12.93
N MET A 138 -8.29 16.78 -12.37
CA MET A 138 -7.41 15.73 -12.91
C MET A 138 -6.76 16.10 -14.24
N GLN A 139 -6.69 17.40 -14.60
CA GLN A 139 -5.94 17.85 -15.78
C GLN A 139 -4.46 17.94 -15.47
N SER A 140 -3.63 17.54 -16.40
CA SER A 140 -2.19 17.82 -16.42
C SER A 140 -1.93 19.32 -16.74
N ASN A 141 -0.68 19.67 -16.94
CA ASN A 141 -0.31 20.98 -17.48
C ASN A 141 -0.80 21.22 -18.92
N ILE A 142 -1.22 20.18 -19.64
CA ILE A 142 -1.83 20.25 -20.98
C ILE A 142 -3.35 20.14 -20.85
N PRO A 143 -4.15 21.18 -21.21
CA PRO A 143 -5.56 21.28 -20.85
C PRO A 143 -6.49 20.16 -21.33
N HIS A 144 -6.11 19.43 -22.37
CA HIS A 144 -6.90 18.33 -22.91
C HIS A 144 -6.36 16.94 -22.52
N ILE A 145 -5.30 16.89 -21.70
CA ILE A 145 -4.71 15.66 -21.18
C ILE A 145 -4.97 15.56 -19.69
N TYR A 146 -5.52 14.43 -19.27
CA TYR A 146 -5.88 14.11 -17.91
C TYR A 146 -5.14 12.87 -17.44
N ALA A 147 -4.91 12.75 -16.14
CA ALA A 147 -4.40 11.53 -15.53
C ALA A 147 -5.24 11.13 -14.31
N ALA A 148 -5.47 9.83 -14.14
CA ALA A 148 -6.21 9.25 -13.04
C ALA A 148 -5.51 8.00 -12.51
N GLY A 149 -5.88 7.58 -11.31
CA GLY A 149 -5.30 6.43 -10.62
C GLY A 149 -3.88 6.70 -10.16
N ASP A 150 -3.12 5.64 -10.01
CA ASP A 150 -1.76 5.65 -9.46
C ASP A 150 -0.84 6.60 -10.22
N LEU A 151 -1.02 6.72 -11.52
CA LEU A 151 -0.26 7.63 -12.37
C LEU A 151 -0.36 9.10 -11.94
N SER A 152 -1.47 9.52 -11.32
CA SER A 152 -1.66 10.89 -10.83
C SER A 152 -0.86 11.21 -9.56
N GLY A 153 -0.24 10.22 -8.93
CA GLY A 153 0.46 10.37 -7.64
C GLY A 153 -0.45 10.68 -6.45
N ARG A 154 -1.77 10.65 -6.67
CA ARG A 154 -2.79 10.86 -5.62
C ARG A 154 -3.27 9.52 -5.13
N LEU A 155 -3.34 9.31 -3.84
CA LEU A 155 -3.84 8.15 -3.11
C LEU A 155 -4.13 6.89 -3.97
N PRO A 156 -3.22 5.87 -4.00
CA PRO A 156 -3.26 4.77 -4.96
C PRO A 156 -4.32 3.72 -4.58
N LEU A 157 -5.59 4.04 -4.81
CA LEU A 157 -6.75 3.19 -4.54
C LEU A 157 -7.65 3.12 -5.78
N SER A 158 -8.15 1.93 -6.11
CA SER A 158 -9.05 1.72 -7.25
C SER A 158 -10.34 2.53 -7.13
N SER A 159 -10.88 2.68 -5.93
CA SER A 159 -12.04 3.52 -5.63
C SER A 159 -11.78 5.00 -5.92
N VAL A 160 -10.58 5.48 -5.58
CA VAL A 160 -10.13 6.84 -5.89
C VAL A 160 -9.94 7.04 -7.39
N ALA A 161 -9.31 6.09 -8.08
CA ALA A 161 -9.15 6.11 -9.52
C ALA A 161 -10.51 6.21 -10.25
N THR A 162 -11.52 5.46 -9.78
CA THR A 162 -12.89 5.52 -10.29
C THR A 162 -13.52 6.91 -10.08
N MET A 163 -13.35 7.49 -8.90
CA MET A 163 -13.83 8.86 -8.62
C MET A 163 -13.13 9.90 -9.49
N GLN A 164 -11.82 9.77 -9.66
CA GLN A 164 -11.04 10.65 -10.54
C GLN A 164 -11.51 10.56 -11.98
N GLY A 165 -11.74 9.34 -12.51
CA GLY A 165 -12.28 9.14 -13.85
C GLY A 165 -13.64 9.79 -14.05
N ARG A 166 -14.53 9.71 -13.05
CA ARG A 166 -15.80 10.43 -13.05
C ARG A 166 -15.60 11.94 -13.11
N LYS A 167 -14.66 12.51 -12.33
CA LYS A 167 -14.35 13.93 -12.33
C LYS A 167 -13.82 14.42 -13.68
N ILE A 168 -12.99 13.61 -14.32
CA ILE A 168 -12.52 13.88 -15.69
C ILE A 168 -13.71 14.00 -16.65
N ALA A 169 -14.62 13.02 -16.62
CA ALA A 169 -15.79 13.05 -17.49
C ALA A 169 -16.70 14.25 -17.24
N GLU A 170 -16.97 14.56 -15.97
CA GLU A 170 -17.76 15.75 -15.58
C GLU A 170 -17.13 17.05 -16.09
N HIS A 171 -15.81 17.19 -15.95
CA HIS A 171 -15.07 18.37 -16.40
C HIS A 171 -15.01 18.46 -17.93
N ALA A 172 -14.65 17.38 -18.62
CA ALA A 172 -14.56 17.34 -20.08
C ALA A 172 -15.88 17.66 -20.76
N MET A 173 -17.01 17.29 -20.13
CA MET A 173 -18.36 17.57 -20.63
C MET A 173 -18.91 18.93 -20.18
N GLY A 174 -18.11 19.75 -19.50
CA GLY A 174 -18.52 21.10 -19.03
C GLY A 174 -19.58 21.07 -17.92
N LEU A 175 -19.77 19.93 -17.24
CA LEU A 175 -20.79 19.80 -16.20
C LEU A 175 -20.38 20.51 -14.89
N THR A 176 -19.11 20.75 -14.67
CA THR A 176 -18.54 21.46 -13.51
C THR A 176 -18.95 22.94 -13.49
N ALA A 177 -19.16 23.54 -14.66
CA ALA A 177 -19.58 24.95 -14.79
C ALA A 177 -21.01 25.23 -14.24
N ARG A 178 -21.79 24.20 -13.92
CA ARG A 178 -23.16 24.31 -13.40
C ARG A 178 -23.27 24.37 -11.88
N GLY A 179 -22.18 24.72 -11.17
CA GLY A 179 -22.19 24.85 -9.70
C GLY A 179 -21.98 23.50 -8.95
N ASN A 180 -21.66 22.44 -9.64
CA ASN A 180 -21.44 21.10 -9.08
C ASN A 180 -19.96 20.72 -9.02
N ASP A 181 -19.07 21.71 -8.86
CA ASP A 181 -17.62 21.53 -8.82
C ASP A 181 -17.15 21.04 -7.43
N ARG A 182 -17.62 19.86 -7.03
CA ARG A 182 -17.13 19.23 -5.81
C ARG A 182 -15.78 18.58 -6.10
N GLN A 183 -14.76 19.06 -5.43
CA GLN A 183 -13.44 18.44 -5.42
C GLN A 183 -13.49 17.08 -4.73
N ILE A 184 -12.54 16.20 -5.08
CA ILE A 184 -12.35 14.95 -4.36
C ILE A 184 -11.72 15.27 -3.00
N ASP A 185 -12.40 14.87 -1.95
CA ASP A 185 -11.89 14.92 -0.59
C ASP A 185 -11.16 13.60 -0.31
N TYR A 186 -9.84 13.62 -0.47
CA TYR A 186 -9.01 12.43 -0.29
C TYR A 186 -8.96 11.95 1.16
N ASP A 187 -9.18 12.85 2.13
CA ASP A 187 -9.21 12.48 3.55
C ASP A 187 -10.45 11.64 3.90
N LYS A 188 -11.47 11.67 3.05
CA LYS A 188 -12.67 10.82 3.18
C LYS A 188 -12.64 9.56 2.33
N ALA A 189 -11.54 9.28 1.67
CA ALA A 189 -11.39 8.03 0.93
C ALA A 189 -11.10 6.89 1.90
N ALA A 190 -11.97 5.88 1.92
CA ALA A 190 -11.73 4.68 2.69
C ALA A 190 -10.61 3.85 2.05
N SER A 191 -9.71 3.31 2.85
CA SER A 191 -8.71 2.34 2.43
C SER A 191 -8.90 1.00 3.15
N ALA A 192 -8.50 -0.09 2.51
CA ALA A 192 -8.49 -1.41 3.08
C ALA A 192 -7.15 -2.09 2.83
N ILE A 193 -6.75 -2.95 3.76
CA ILE A 193 -5.56 -3.80 3.67
C ILE A 193 -6.04 -5.22 3.87
N PHE A 194 -5.80 -6.05 2.88
CA PHE A 194 -6.34 -7.41 2.79
C PHE A 194 -5.42 -8.42 3.48
N THR A 195 -5.41 -8.33 4.80
CA THR A 195 -4.68 -9.23 5.70
C THR A 195 -5.66 -9.99 6.61
N GLU A 196 -5.17 -10.87 7.46
CA GLU A 196 -5.93 -11.47 8.56
C GLU A 196 -5.25 -11.04 9.88
N PRO A 197 -5.91 -10.21 10.73
CA PRO A 197 -7.19 -9.57 10.49
C PRO A 197 -7.15 -8.52 9.36
N GLU A 198 -8.29 -8.29 8.68
CA GLU A 198 -8.43 -7.19 7.72
C GLU A 198 -8.34 -5.84 8.43
N ILE A 199 -7.75 -4.86 7.75
CA ILE A 199 -7.61 -3.50 8.26
C ILE A 199 -8.34 -2.56 7.31
N ALA A 200 -9.17 -1.69 7.85
CA ALA A 200 -9.80 -0.62 7.08
C ALA A 200 -9.73 0.70 7.85
N ASP A 201 -9.51 1.78 7.13
CA ASP A 201 -9.50 3.11 7.72
C ASP A 201 -10.12 4.15 6.78
N VAL A 202 -10.53 5.27 7.37
CA VAL A 202 -10.99 6.46 6.67
C VAL A 202 -10.76 7.69 7.54
N GLY A 203 -10.28 8.75 6.93
CA GLY A 203 -10.07 10.02 7.61
C GLY A 203 -8.71 10.13 8.29
N LEU A 204 -8.62 11.05 9.22
CA LEU A 204 -7.38 11.42 9.91
C LEU A 204 -7.02 10.38 10.95
N ALA A 205 -5.78 9.92 10.95
CA ALA A 205 -5.25 9.05 11.99
C ALA A 205 -5.04 9.80 13.31
N GLU A 206 -5.08 9.08 14.43
CA GLU A 206 -4.91 9.66 15.76
C GLU A 206 -3.56 10.40 15.90
N ILE A 207 -2.48 9.79 15.35
CA ILE A 207 -1.14 10.37 15.39
C ILE A 207 -1.06 11.68 14.61
N ASP A 208 -1.73 11.78 13.47
CA ASP A 208 -1.76 12.99 12.64
C ASP A 208 -2.58 14.08 13.33
N ALA A 209 -3.70 13.71 13.95
CA ALA A 209 -4.53 14.63 14.72
C ALA A 209 -3.75 15.24 15.91
N PHE A 210 -2.94 14.46 16.61
CA PHE A 210 -2.07 14.96 17.67
C PHE A 210 -0.97 15.86 17.11
N ALA A 211 -0.36 15.50 15.99
CA ALA A 211 0.66 16.35 15.34
C ALA A 211 0.09 17.71 14.91
N GLU A 212 -1.20 17.77 14.55
CA GLU A 212 -1.92 19.03 14.28
C GLU A 212 -2.38 19.78 15.54
N GLY A 213 -2.08 19.27 16.74
CA GLY A 213 -2.51 19.86 17.99
C GLY A 213 -4.00 19.75 18.29
N ARG A 214 -4.71 18.87 17.63
CA ARG A 214 -6.14 18.63 17.87
C ARG A 214 -6.38 17.91 19.19
N LYS A 215 -7.48 18.24 19.84
CA LYS A 215 -7.97 17.45 20.99
C LYS A 215 -8.72 16.25 20.46
N VAL A 216 -8.21 15.06 20.74
CA VAL A 216 -8.79 13.80 20.27
C VAL A 216 -9.48 13.09 21.43
N ARG A 217 -10.64 12.52 21.16
CA ARG A 217 -11.30 11.55 22.03
C ARG A 217 -11.34 10.21 21.33
N VAL A 218 -10.69 9.21 21.89
CA VAL A 218 -10.65 7.86 21.34
C VAL A 218 -11.73 7.00 22.00
N THR A 219 -12.49 6.27 21.19
CA THR A 219 -13.44 5.27 21.66
C THR A 219 -13.18 3.97 20.90
N LYS A 220 -12.99 2.87 21.63
CA LYS A 220 -12.76 1.53 21.10
C LYS A 220 -14.01 0.68 21.36
N VAL A 221 -14.53 0.09 20.28
CA VAL A 221 -15.72 -0.76 20.34
C VAL A 221 -15.42 -2.05 19.58
N PRO A 222 -15.60 -3.23 20.21
CA PRO A 222 -15.50 -4.50 19.51
C PRO A 222 -16.54 -4.59 18.38
N VAL A 223 -16.15 -5.09 17.21
CA VAL A 223 -17.04 -5.22 16.04
C VAL A 223 -18.26 -6.09 16.35
N SER A 224 -18.10 -7.09 17.21
CA SER A 224 -19.20 -7.95 17.67
C SER A 224 -20.38 -7.20 18.32
N TYR A 225 -20.14 -5.99 18.80
CA TYR A 225 -21.20 -5.13 19.35
C TYR A 225 -21.83 -4.19 18.32
N THR A 226 -21.21 -4.05 17.15
CA THR A 226 -21.69 -3.15 16.08
C THR A 226 -22.60 -3.85 15.08
N HIS A 227 -22.55 -5.17 15.00
CA HIS A 227 -23.47 -5.97 14.20
C HIS A 227 -24.70 -6.31 15.07
N LEU A 228 -25.77 -5.57 14.87
CA LEU A 228 -27.10 -6.02 15.33
C LEU A 228 -27.36 -7.36 14.66
N ARG A 229 -27.54 -8.40 15.45
CA ARG A 229 -27.96 -9.69 14.94
C ARG A 229 -29.35 -9.50 14.32
N ALA A 230 -29.47 -9.72 13.02
CA ALA A 230 -30.72 -9.55 12.26
C ALA A 230 -31.86 -10.48 12.72
N HIS A 231 -31.67 -11.26 13.78
CA HIS A 231 -32.60 -12.24 14.33
C HIS A 231 -33.12 -11.91 15.73
N GLU A 232 -32.83 -10.71 16.26
CA GLU A 232 -33.26 -10.29 17.58
C GLU A 232 -34.35 -9.19 17.56
N THR A 233 -34.99 -8.97 16.38
CA THR A 233 -36.14 -8.08 16.24
C THR A 233 -37.39 -8.88 15.85
#